data_35d42b52b079d2546f18cbc31a5ec7ae
#
_entry.id   35d42b52b079d2546f18cbc31a5ec7ae
#
_cell.length_a   1.000
_cell.length_b   1.000
_cell.length_c   1.000
_cell.angle_alpha   90.00
_cell.angle_beta   90.00
_cell.angle_gamma   90.00
#
_symmetry.space_group_name_H-M   'P 1'
#
loop_
_entity.id
_entity.type
_entity.pdbx_description
1 polymer ?
#
loop_
_entity_poly.entity_id
_entity_poly.type
_entity_poly.pdbx_seq_one_letter_code
_entity_poly.pdbx_strand_id
1 'polypeptide(L)'
;MAKVPGQSSVADLMSREIVSCPGRASLASIALILAQKKVHAVFVLDDAGRPAGVVSDFDLLAGEWLGTDADSLQTMQRMTAAELMTAPVETIAATATATEAAARLRDLRISRLLVTDESDSPAGVISISDLVAPFGTPSGRRRSVRDVMSHAIVTCPPDAAPEAIARAMIERNSRSVVVVDDDGGAVGVITGADLLSLYDPGEQVGTAAELIRKSLITADPDLALADAADLMIRHEVHRLVVVDPSAPNGAPIGMVSTSDIVAEMAQDQSVWQDAGG
;
A
#
# COMPACT_ATOMS: atom_id res chain seq x y z
N MET A 1 -8.90 9.90 26.27
CA MET A 1 -10.00 10.40 25.44
C MET A 1 -9.65 10.05 23.99
N ALA A 2 -10.44 9.25 23.32
CA ALA A 2 -10.25 8.98 21.90
C ALA A 2 -10.46 10.31 21.13
N LYS A 3 -9.48 10.73 20.33
CA LYS A 3 -9.62 11.93 19.49
C LYS A 3 -10.61 11.64 18.38
N VAL A 4 -11.50 12.58 18.12
CA VAL A 4 -12.46 12.47 17.01
C VAL A 4 -11.69 12.56 15.69
N PRO A 5 -11.92 11.66 14.72
CA PRO A 5 -11.16 11.56 13.49
C PRO A 5 -10.95 12.88 12.73
N GLY A 6 -12.00 13.68 12.55
CA GLY A 6 -11.95 14.96 11.85
C GLY A 6 -11.20 16.09 12.58
N GLN A 7 -10.76 15.88 13.83
CA GLN A 7 -10.08 16.88 14.64
C GLN A 7 -8.59 16.54 14.90
N SER A 8 -8.13 15.38 14.49
CA SER A 8 -6.72 15.00 14.61
C SER A 8 -5.90 15.74 13.56
N SER A 9 -4.79 16.36 14.00
CA SER A 9 -3.82 16.93 13.07
C SER A 9 -2.94 15.84 12.46
N VAL A 10 -2.34 16.15 11.32
CA VAL A 10 -1.33 15.29 10.70
C VAL A 10 -0.19 15.01 11.67
N ALA A 11 0.24 16.01 12.46
CA ALA A 11 1.28 15.86 13.48
C ALA A 11 0.96 14.83 14.57
N ASP A 12 -0.33 14.59 14.84
CA ASP A 12 -0.77 13.61 15.85
C ASP A 12 -0.68 12.17 15.32
N LEU A 13 -0.75 11.99 14.00
CA LEU A 13 -0.88 10.70 13.33
C LEU A 13 0.39 10.26 12.58
N MET A 14 1.23 11.22 12.18
CA MET A 14 2.42 10.95 11.36
C MET A 14 3.45 10.08 12.06
N SER A 15 4.18 9.29 11.31
CA SER A 15 5.47 8.73 11.72
C SER A 15 6.54 9.82 11.67
N ARG A 16 7.34 9.94 12.72
CA ARG A 16 8.48 10.87 12.75
C ARG A 16 9.73 10.31 12.06
N GLU A 17 9.79 9.00 11.84
CA GLU A 17 10.89 8.36 11.13
C GLU A 17 10.69 8.52 9.62
N ILE A 18 11.60 9.26 8.97
CA ILE A 18 11.65 9.43 7.52
C ILE A 18 12.69 8.43 7.00
N VAL A 19 12.24 7.30 6.46
CA VAL A 19 13.14 6.32 5.84
C VAL A 19 13.58 6.86 4.48
N SER A 20 14.89 6.98 4.27
CA SER A 20 15.44 7.63 3.08
C SER A 20 16.70 6.93 2.57
N CYS A 21 17.06 7.21 1.30
CA CYS A 21 18.30 6.79 0.67
C CYS A 21 18.89 7.94 -0.16
N PRO A 22 20.20 7.93 -0.45
CA PRO A 22 20.79 8.89 -1.38
C PRO A 22 20.36 8.61 -2.82
N GLY A 23 20.32 9.65 -3.67
CA GLY A 23 19.91 9.52 -5.08
C GLY A 23 20.72 8.49 -5.88
N ARG A 24 21.97 8.22 -5.51
CA ARG A 24 22.84 7.20 -6.12
C ARG A 24 22.63 5.77 -5.59
N ALA A 25 21.70 5.53 -4.69
CA ALA A 25 21.42 4.19 -4.18
C ALA A 25 20.97 3.26 -5.32
N SER A 26 21.47 2.01 -5.33
CA SER A 26 21.04 1.00 -6.30
C SER A 26 19.67 0.44 -5.93
N LEU A 27 18.95 -0.12 -6.91
CA LEU A 27 17.65 -0.76 -6.70
C LEU A 27 17.71 -1.86 -5.64
N ALA A 28 18.75 -2.69 -5.66
CA ALA A 28 18.98 -3.72 -4.65
C ALA A 28 19.12 -3.12 -3.23
N SER A 29 19.82 -1.99 -3.09
CA SER A 29 19.93 -1.30 -1.81
C SER A 29 18.59 -0.77 -1.32
N ILE A 30 17.76 -0.23 -2.24
CA ILE A 30 16.41 0.25 -1.92
C ILE A 30 15.53 -0.93 -1.48
N ALA A 31 15.55 -2.05 -2.20
CA ALA A 31 14.80 -3.25 -1.86
C ALA A 31 15.14 -3.75 -0.44
N LEU A 32 16.43 -3.79 -0.09
CA LEU A 32 16.89 -4.15 1.24
C LEU A 32 16.39 -3.18 2.32
N ILE A 33 16.42 -1.86 2.06
CA ILE A 33 15.90 -0.85 3.00
C ILE A 33 14.39 -1.09 3.23
N LEU A 34 13.61 -1.26 2.15
CA LEU A 34 12.17 -1.50 2.24
C LEU A 34 11.86 -2.75 3.06
N ALA A 35 12.57 -3.86 2.79
CA ALA A 35 12.39 -5.12 3.51
C ALA A 35 12.78 -5.02 4.99
N GLN A 36 13.97 -4.47 5.31
CA GLN A 36 14.49 -4.37 6.67
C GLN A 36 13.67 -3.41 7.54
N LYS A 37 13.26 -2.27 6.97
CA LYS A 37 12.44 -1.26 7.66
C LYS A 37 10.95 -1.57 7.64
N LYS A 38 10.52 -2.59 6.90
CA LYS A 38 9.10 -2.97 6.71
C LYS A 38 8.25 -1.78 6.23
N VAL A 39 8.77 -1.02 5.28
CA VAL A 39 8.09 0.12 4.67
C VAL A 39 7.88 -0.12 3.17
N HIS A 40 6.85 0.51 2.59
CA HIS A 40 6.51 0.36 1.18
C HIS A 40 7.10 1.43 0.27
N ALA A 41 7.84 2.40 0.79
CA ALA A 41 8.60 3.36 0.01
C ALA A 41 9.67 4.06 0.85
N VAL A 42 10.66 4.62 0.17
CA VAL A 42 11.73 5.44 0.73
C VAL A 42 11.76 6.81 0.08
N PHE A 43 12.15 7.83 0.82
CA PHE A 43 12.42 9.15 0.27
C PHE A 43 13.84 9.18 -0.30
N VAL A 44 13.97 9.74 -1.50
CA VAL A 44 15.26 9.93 -2.17
C VAL A 44 15.79 11.31 -1.84
N LEU A 45 17.01 11.38 -1.33
CA LEU A 45 17.65 12.64 -0.96
C LEU A 45 18.52 13.18 -2.11
N ASP A 46 18.45 14.50 -2.31
CA ASP A 46 19.37 15.23 -3.17
C ASP A 46 20.78 15.34 -2.52
N ASP A 47 21.73 15.93 -3.25
CA ASP A 47 23.11 16.14 -2.76
C ASP A 47 23.18 17.08 -1.54
N ALA A 48 22.14 17.87 -1.30
CA ALA A 48 22.02 18.73 -0.10
C ALA A 48 21.34 18.00 1.07
N GLY A 49 20.97 16.72 0.90
CA GLY A 49 20.29 15.93 1.92
C GLY A 49 18.79 16.23 2.06
N ARG A 50 18.16 16.88 1.09
CA ARG A 50 16.74 17.22 1.10
C ARG A 50 15.94 16.17 0.32
N PRO A 51 14.73 15.82 0.77
CA PRO A 51 13.85 14.92 0.02
C PRO A 51 13.51 15.48 -1.37
N ALA A 52 13.92 14.78 -2.42
CA ALA A 52 13.73 15.17 -3.82
C ALA A 52 12.68 14.31 -4.54
N GLY A 53 12.52 13.04 -4.12
CA GLY A 53 11.59 12.10 -4.73
C GLY A 53 11.24 10.96 -3.79
N VAL A 54 10.42 10.03 -4.27
CA VAL A 54 9.99 8.82 -3.57
C VAL A 54 10.15 7.63 -4.49
N VAL A 55 10.66 6.51 -3.97
CA VAL A 55 10.67 5.20 -4.62
C VAL A 55 9.88 4.22 -3.79
N SER A 56 8.90 3.55 -4.37
CA SER A 56 8.09 2.52 -3.74
C SER A 56 8.50 1.10 -4.18
N ASP A 57 7.97 0.09 -3.47
CA ASP A 57 8.05 -1.31 -3.86
C ASP A 57 7.49 -1.54 -5.28
N PHE A 58 6.41 -0.83 -5.64
CA PHE A 58 5.80 -0.92 -6.97
C PHE A 58 6.71 -0.34 -8.07
N ASP A 59 7.44 0.74 -7.79
CA ASP A 59 8.39 1.34 -8.74
C ASP A 59 9.56 0.39 -9.01
N LEU A 60 10.04 -0.31 -7.97
CA LEU A 60 11.08 -1.34 -8.13
C LEU A 60 10.59 -2.48 -9.02
N LEU A 61 9.36 -2.97 -8.80
CA LEU A 61 8.79 -4.01 -9.64
C LEU A 61 8.63 -3.54 -11.08
N ALA A 62 8.03 -2.37 -11.29
CA ALA A 62 7.87 -1.79 -12.63
C ALA A 62 9.22 -1.63 -13.32
N GLY A 63 10.20 -1.21 -12.55
CA GLY A 63 11.56 -1.06 -13.00
C GLY A 63 12.18 -2.37 -13.49
N GLU A 64 12.08 -3.48 -12.78
CA GLU A 64 12.77 -4.74 -13.08
C GLU A 64 12.05 -5.61 -14.12
N TRP A 65 10.71 -5.59 -14.13
CA TRP A 65 9.92 -6.55 -14.90
C TRP A 65 9.37 -6.02 -16.22
N LEU A 66 9.49 -4.72 -16.51
CA LEU A 66 9.18 -4.16 -17.81
C LEU A 66 10.24 -4.51 -18.88
N GLY A 67 11.44 -4.90 -18.46
CA GLY A 67 12.50 -5.39 -19.32
C GLY A 67 12.29 -6.85 -19.71
N THR A 68 11.85 -7.11 -20.95
CA THR A 68 11.64 -8.47 -21.45
C THR A 68 12.90 -9.11 -22.06
N ASP A 69 14.01 -8.39 -22.09
CA ASP A 69 15.29 -8.84 -22.66
C ASP A 69 16.46 -8.58 -21.69
N ALA A 70 17.56 -9.31 -21.91
CA ALA A 70 18.75 -9.26 -21.07
C ALA A 70 19.40 -7.86 -20.99
N ASP A 71 19.25 -7.03 -22.03
CA ASP A 71 19.82 -5.68 -22.09
C ASP A 71 18.99 -4.71 -21.22
N SER A 72 17.68 -4.87 -21.21
CA SER A 72 16.76 -4.14 -20.35
C SER A 72 17.04 -4.45 -18.87
N LEU A 73 17.18 -5.73 -18.51
CA LEU A 73 17.55 -6.17 -17.14
C LEU A 73 18.89 -5.58 -16.69
N GLN A 74 19.93 -5.58 -17.57
CA GLN A 74 21.21 -4.96 -17.24
C GLN A 74 21.13 -3.44 -17.08
N THR A 75 20.31 -2.78 -17.87
CA THR A 75 20.08 -1.33 -17.76
C THR A 75 19.45 -1.00 -16.41
N MET A 76 18.48 -1.77 -16.01
CA MET A 76 17.77 -1.56 -14.74
C MET A 76 18.61 -1.87 -13.52
N GLN A 77 19.45 -2.91 -13.56
CA GLN A 77 20.40 -3.21 -12.47
C GLN A 77 21.40 -2.06 -12.24
N ARG A 78 21.57 -1.17 -13.24
CA ARG A 78 22.43 0.01 -13.14
C ARG A 78 21.68 1.28 -12.75
N MET A 79 20.34 1.25 -12.78
CA MET A 79 19.54 2.41 -12.39
C MET A 79 19.75 2.76 -10.90
N THR A 80 19.69 4.05 -10.66
CA THR A 80 19.79 4.63 -9.33
C THR A 80 18.43 5.08 -8.81
N ALA A 81 18.33 5.34 -7.50
CA ALA A 81 17.16 5.91 -6.90
C ALA A 81 16.66 7.18 -7.59
N ALA A 82 17.59 8.07 -7.95
CA ALA A 82 17.28 9.34 -8.62
C ALA A 82 16.69 9.15 -10.02
N GLU A 83 17.07 8.08 -10.73
CA GLU A 83 16.54 7.79 -12.08
C GLU A 83 15.17 7.10 -12.03
N LEU A 84 14.86 6.40 -10.92
CA LEU A 84 13.58 5.68 -10.74
C LEU A 84 12.54 6.48 -9.99
N MET A 85 12.93 7.43 -9.14
CA MET A 85 12.04 8.14 -8.23
C MET A 85 10.90 8.88 -8.92
N THR A 86 9.73 8.89 -8.31
CA THR A 86 8.68 9.87 -8.61
C THR A 86 9.03 11.20 -7.93
N ALA A 87 9.09 12.27 -8.70
CA ALA A 87 9.42 13.62 -8.24
C ALA A 87 8.45 14.65 -8.84
N PRO A 88 8.18 15.79 -8.17
CA PRO A 88 8.67 16.16 -6.83
C PRO A 88 8.00 15.39 -5.72
N VAL A 89 8.54 15.49 -4.48
CA VAL A 89 7.90 14.96 -3.28
C VAL A 89 6.64 15.78 -2.97
N GLU A 90 5.53 15.10 -2.77
CA GLU A 90 4.30 15.72 -2.32
C GLU A 90 4.33 15.91 -0.80
N THR A 91 3.97 17.12 -0.35
CA THR A 91 4.07 17.53 1.05
C THR A 91 2.72 17.91 1.64
N ILE A 92 2.63 17.91 2.97
CA ILE A 92 1.51 18.43 3.74
C ILE A 92 2.01 19.06 5.04
N ALA A 93 1.38 20.15 5.48
CA ALA A 93 1.72 20.78 6.75
C ALA A 93 1.36 19.89 7.95
N ALA A 94 2.19 19.86 8.97
CA ALA A 94 1.93 19.14 10.22
C ALA A 94 0.62 19.59 10.93
N THR A 95 0.20 20.84 10.71
CA THR A 95 -1.04 21.41 11.24
C THR A 95 -2.30 21.06 10.45
N ALA A 96 -2.16 20.48 9.25
CA ALA A 96 -3.30 20.04 8.45
C ALA A 96 -4.10 18.94 9.17
N THR A 97 -5.35 18.79 8.83
CA THR A 97 -6.24 17.77 9.39
C THR A 97 -6.05 16.42 8.72
N ALA A 98 -6.44 15.34 9.40
CA ALA A 98 -6.48 14.00 8.84
C ALA A 98 -7.36 13.92 7.57
N THR A 99 -8.47 14.66 7.53
CA THR A 99 -9.37 14.73 6.37
C THR A 99 -8.70 15.39 5.17
N GLU A 100 -7.94 16.47 5.38
CA GLU A 100 -7.16 17.11 4.31
C GLU A 100 -6.07 16.17 3.78
N ALA A 101 -5.38 15.43 4.67
CA ALA A 101 -4.41 14.43 4.27
C ALA A 101 -5.06 13.33 3.44
N ALA A 102 -6.20 12.79 3.88
CA ALA A 102 -6.97 11.78 3.16
C ALA A 102 -7.41 12.26 1.77
N ALA A 103 -7.92 13.49 1.67
CA ALA A 103 -8.32 14.10 0.40
C ALA A 103 -7.12 14.22 -0.55
N ARG A 104 -5.97 14.72 -0.06
CA ARG A 104 -4.76 14.89 -0.87
C ARG A 104 -4.20 13.57 -1.38
N LEU A 105 -4.14 12.53 -0.52
CA LEU A 105 -3.71 11.17 -0.92
C LEU A 105 -4.62 10.58 -2.01
N ARG A 106 -5.95 10.74 -1.85
CA ARG A 106 -6.94 10.29 -2.84
C ARG A 106 -6.78 11.03 -4.17
N ASP A 107 -6.75 12.36 -4.15
CA ASP A 107 -6.77 13.21 -5.35
C ASP A 107 -5.49 13.04 -6.17
N LEU A 108 -4.34 12.90 -5.50
CA LEU A 108 -3.04 12.63 -6.12
C LEU A 108 -2.82 11.15 -6.43
N ARG A 109 -3.68 10.23 -5.93
CA ARG A 109 -3.53 8.77 -6.07
C ARG A 109 -2.20 8.24 -5.55
N ILE A 110 -1.72 8.81 -4.45
CA ILE A 110 -0.48 8.41 -3.78
C ILE A 110 -0.78 7.81 -2.40
N SER A 111 0.16 7.06 -1.84
CA SER A 111 -0.02 6.35 -0.57
C SER A 111 0.58 7.07 0.64
N ARG A 112 1.34 8.14 0.42
CA ARG A 112 2.01 8.88 1.50
C ARG A 112 2.35 10.30 1.10
N LEU A 113 2.51 11.17 2.13
CA LEU A 113 2.94 12.56 2.01
C LEU A 113 4.11 12.79 2.96
N LEU A 114 5.06 13.61 2.55
CA LEU A 114 6.06 14.14 3.46
C LEU A 114 5.39 15.24 4.31
N VAL A 115 5.55 15.15 5.61
CA VAL A 115 5.02 16.18 6.53
C VAL A 115 6.08 17.22 6.76
N THR A 116 5.68 18.50 6.63
CA THR A 116 6.56 19.64 6.90
C THR A 116 6.12 20.40 8.13
N ASP A 117 7.09 20.99 8.85
CA ASP A 117 6.85 21.90 9.96
C ASP A 117 6.58 23.35 9.47
N GLU A 118 6.44 24.28 10.41
CA GLU A 118 6.21 25.70 10.13
C GLU A 118 7.36 26.37 9.35
N SER A 119 8.55 25.78 9.35
CA SER A 119 9.73 26.25 8.61
C SER A 119 9.88 25.59 7.25
N ASP A 120 8.85 24.85 6.81
CA ASP A 120 8.86 23.99 5.60
C ASP A 120 9.95 22.90 5.62
N SER A 121 10.41 22.52 6.81
CA SER A 121 11.39 21.47 7.02
C SER A 121 10.70 20.10 7.22
N PRO A 122 11.31 19.00 6.73
CA PRO A 122 10.77 17.67 6.91
C PRO A 122 10.60 17.29 8.38
N ALA A 123 9.37 16.99 8.81
CA ALA A 123 9.00 16.66 10.19
C ALA A 123 8.57 15.19 10.38
N GLY A 124 8.16 14.51 9.29
CA GLY A 124 7.68 13.14 9.34
C GLY A 124 7.04 12.71 8.03
N VAL A 125 6.34 11.59 8.09
CA VAL A 125 5.59 11.01 6.97
C VAL A 125 4.21 10.64 7.44
N ILE A 126 3.18 10.95 6.65
CA ILE A 126 1.83 10.44 6.84
C ILE A 126 1.45 9.56 5.65
N SER A 127 0.96 8.38 5.95
CA SER A 127 0.53 7.40 4.97
C SER A 127 -0.94 7.03 5.14
N ILE A 128 -1.49 6.33 4.16
CA ILE A 128 -2.84 5.75 4.22
C ILE A 128 -3.05 4.92 5.49
N SER A 129 -2.04 4.11 5.88
CA SER A 129 -2.11 3.27 7.09
C SER A 129 -2.22 4.07 8.38
N ASP A 130 -1.53 5.21 8.46
CA ASP A 130 -1.57 6.09 9.64
C ASP A 130 -2.94 6.76 9.81
N LEU A 131 -3.65 6.97 8.71
CA LEU A 131 -5.00 7.54 8.72
C LEU A 131 -6.06 6.51 9.12
N VAL A 132 -5.87 5.23 8.83
CA VAL A 132 -6.82 4.17 9.17
C VAL A 132 -6.69 3.72 10.63
N ALA A 133 -5.46 3.65 11.16
CA ALA A 133 -5.16 3.08 12.47
C ALA A 133 -5.88 3.72 13.68
N PRO A 134 -6.14 5.05 13.74
CA PRO A 134 -6.76 5.69 14.92
C PRO A 134 -8.28 5.63 14.95
N PHE A 135 -8.93 5.18 13.89
CA PHE A 135 -10.38 5.29 13.76
C PHE A 135 -11.09 4.05 14.33
N GLY A 136 -11.58 4.19 15.56
CA GLY A 136 -12.53 3.25 16.12
C GLY A 136 -13.85 3.20 15.33
N THR A 137 -14.74 2.26 15.68
CA THR A 137 -16.00 2.02 14.99
C THR A 137 -16.86 3.28 14.90
N PRO A 138 -17.13 3.85 13.71
CA PRO A 138 -17.94 5.05 13.58
C PRO A 138 -19.40 4.79 13.92
N SER A 139 -20.02 5.72 14.61
CA SER A 139 -21.47 5.75 14.82
C SER A 139 -22.09 6.56 13.69
N GLY A 140 -22.67 5.91 12.68
CA GLY A 140 -23.31 6.58 11.55
C GLY A 140 -23.88 5.60 10.52
N ARG A 141 -24.25 6.04 9.35
CA ARG A 141 -24.74 5.22 8.24
C ARG A 141 -23.65 4.23 7.86
N ARG A 142 -23.82 2.96 8.23
CA ARG A 142 -22.84 1.91 8.02
C ARG A 142 -22.68 1.63 6.52
N ARG A 143 -21.61 2.12 5.91
CA ARG A 143 -21.19 1.62 4.61
C ARG A 143 -20.58 0.23 4.80
N SER A 144 -20.85 -0.64 3.86
CA SER A 144 -20.29 -1.99 3.80
C SER A 144 -19.09 -2.04 2.86
N VAL A 145 -18.34 -3.11 2.94
CA VAL A 145 -17.25 -3.43 2.02
C VAL A 145 -17.74 -3.39 0.57
N ARG A 146 -18.94 -3.89 0.29
CA ARG A 146 -19.59 -3.90 -1.03
C ARG A 146 -19.66 -2.53 -1.68
N ASP A 147 -19.83 -1.48 -0.88
CA ASP A 147 -20.03 -0.11 -1.38
C ASP A 147 -18.75 0.51 -1.95
N VAL A 148 -17.57 -0.03 -1.58
CA VAL A 148 -16.26 0.54 -1.91
C VAL A 148 -15.28 -0.45 -2.54
N MET A 149 -15.53 -1.76 -2.45
CA MET A 149 -14.61 -2.79 -2.97
C MET A 149 -14.39 -2.66 -4.47
N SER A 150 -13.20 -2.98 -4.92
CA SER A 150 -12.90 -3.16 -6.34
C SER A 150 -13.28 -4.59 -6.75
N HIS A 151 -14.01 -4.71 -7.87
CA HIS A 151 -14.28 -6.00 -8.51
C HIS A 151 -13.18 -6.42 -9.49
N ALA A 152 -12.29 -5.49 -9.86
CA ALA A 152 -11.16 -5.75 -10.76
C ALA A 152 -10.00 -6.37 -9.96
N ILE A 153 -10.07 -7.67 -9.71
CA ILE A 153 -8.99 -8.43 -9.06
C ILE A 153 -8.12 -9.11 -10.11
N VAL A 154 -6.83 -9.19 -9.82
CA VAL A 154 -5.87 -9.99 -10.60
C VAL A 154 -5.66 -11.29 -9.85
N THR A 155 -5.75 -12.42 -10.55
CA THR A 155 -5.58 -13.75 -9.96
C THR A 155 -4.46 -14.51 -10.65
N CYS A 156 -3.86 -15.47 -9.94
CA CYS A 156 -2.93 -16.44 -10.49
C CYS A 156 -3.11 -17.80 -9.79
N PRO A 157 -2.68 -18.92 -10.42
CA PRO A 157 -2.63 -20.22 -9.76
C PRO A 157 -1.45 -20.30 -8.78
N PRO A 158 -1.45 -21.29 -7.85
CA PRO A 158 -0.40 -21.46 -6.84
C PRO A 158 1.00 -21.75 -7.40
N ASP A 159 1.07 -22.33 -8.59
CA ASP A 159 2.31 -22.67 -9.30
C ASP A 159 2.83 -21.55 -10.23
N ALA A 160 2.15 -20.40 -10.27
CA ALA A 160 2.58 -19.29 -11.11
C ALA A 160 4.00 -18.82 -10.71
N ALA A 161 4.83 -18.55 -11.73
CA ALA A 161 6.17 -18.03 -11.53
C ALA A 161 6.11 -16.57 -11.02
N PRO A 162 7.03 -16.15 -10.12
CA PRO A 162 7.09 -14.80 -9.59
C PRO A 162 7.13 -13.72 -10.68
N GLU A 163 7.83 -13.97 -11.78
CA GLU A 163 7.92 -13.07 -12.92
C GLU A 163 6.56 -12.83 -13.59
N ALA A 164 5.75 -13.87 -13.72
CA ALA A 164 4.41 -13.74 -14.29
C ALA A 164 3.50 -12.93 -13.37
N ILE A 165 3.66 -13.07 -12.04
CA ILE A 165 2.91 -12.32 -11.03
C ILE A 165 3.28 -10.84 -11.10
N ALA A 166 4.57 -10.52 -11.11
CA ALA A 166 5.07 -9.15 -11.20
C ALA A 166 4.57 -8.47 -12.50
N ARG A 167 4.67 -9.17 -13.62
CA ARG A 167 4.15 -8.68 -14.91
C ARG A 167 2.66 -8.40 -14.85
N ALA A 168 1.86 -9.32 -14.30
CA ALA A 168 0.42 -9.14 -14.16
C ALA A 168 0.06 -7.93 -13.28
N MET A 169 0.81 -7.70 -12.20
CA MET A 169 0.65 -6.49 -11.37
C MET A 169 0.87 -5.22 -12.18
N ILE A 170 1.93 -5.16 -12.97
CA ILE A 170 2.31 -3.99 -13.76
C ILE A 170 1.28 -3.73 -14.87
N GLU A 171 0.99 -4.74 -15.69
CA GLU A 171 0.07 -4.63 -16.82
C GLU A 171 -1.34 -4.23 -16.39
N ARG A 172 -1.78 -4.68 -15.22
CA ARG A 172 -3.10 -4.38 -14.67
C ARG A 172 -3.10 -3.21 -13.70
N ASN A 173 -1.95 -2.56 -13.49
CA ASN A 173 -1.76 -1.52 -12.48
C ASN A 173 -2.32 -1.94 -11.11
N SER A 174 -2.06 -3.20 -10.73
CA SER A 174 -2.52 -3.78 -9.46
C SER A 174 -1.37 -3.93 -8.49
N ARG A 175 -1.59 -3.55 -7.24
CA ARG A 175 -0.58 -3.70 -6.17
C ARG A 175 -0.63 -5.06 -5.48
N SER A 176 -1.45 -5.99 -5.98
CA SER A 176 -1.56 -7.35 -5.45
C SER A 176 -2.18 -8.31 -6.44
N VAL A 177 -1.90 -9.59 -6.23
CA VAL A 177 -2.51 -10.71 -6.95
C VAL A 177 -3.11 -11.66 -5.92
N VAL A 178 -4.33 -12.14 -6.18
CA VAL A 178 -4.97 -13.18 -5.37
C VAL A 178 -4.58 -14.54 -5.93
N VAL A 179 -4.02 -15.39 -5.11
CA VAL A 179 -3.73 -16.78 -5.50
C VAL A 179 -5.02 -17.58 -5.34
N VAL A 180 -5.42 -18.27 -6.39
CA VAL A 180 -6.63 -19.10 -6.41
C VAL A 180 -6.27 -20.54 -6.72
N ASP A 181 -6.89 -21.48 -6.02
CA ASP A 181 -6.71 -22.91 -6.27
C ASP A 181 -7.51 -23.40 -7.49
N ASP A 182 -7.41 -24.70 -7.79
CA ASP A 182 -8.08 -25.33 -8.93
C ASP A 182 -9.62 -25.30 -8.82
N ASP A 183 -10.16 -25.19 -7.61
CA ASP A 183 -11.59 -25.04 -7.35
C ASP A 183 -12.06 -23.58 -7.44
N GLY A 184 -11.15 -22.64 -7.68
CA GLY A 184 -11.40 -21.21 -7.77
C GLY A 184 -11.48 -20.50 -6.41
N GLY A 185 -11.10 -21.16 -5.32
CA GLY A 185 -11.03 -20.61 -3.98
C GLY A 185 -9.79 -19.73 -3.79
N ALA A 186 -9.93 -18.63 -3.04
CA ALA A 186 -8.80 -17.79 -2.69
C ALA A 186 -7.95 -18.48 -1.60
N VAL A 187 -6.65 -18.66 -1.85
CA VAL A 187 -5.71 -19.31 -0.91
C VAL A 187 -4.64 -18.36 -0.38
N GLY A 188 -4.43 -17.22 -1.02
CA GLY A 188 -3.45 -16.24 -0.57
C GLY A 188 -3.50 -14.94 -1.34
N VAL A 189 -2.73 -13.97 -0.88
CA VAL A 189 -2.50 -12.68 -1.55
C VAL A 189 -1.01 -12.44 -1.62
N ILE A 190 -0.52 -12.06 -2.79
CA ILE A 190 0.85 -11.62 -3.02
C ILE A 190 0.84 -10.13 -3.33
N THR A 191 1.73 -9.40 -2.69
CA THR A 191 1.92 -7.96 -2.85
C THR A 191 3.31 -7.64 -3.40
N GLY A 192 3.56 -6.38 -3.76
CA GLY A 192 4.89 -5.95 -4.17
C GLY A 192 5.96 -6.23 -3.12
N ALA A 193 5.62 -6.09 -1.84
CA ALA A 193 6.55 -6.35 -0.74
C ALA A 193 6.97 -7.84 -0.67
N ASP A 194 6.07 -8.76 -1.01
CA ASP A 194 6.38 -10.20 -1.01
C ASP A 194 7.35 -10.55 -2.15
N LEU A 195 7.23 -9.86 -3.29
CA LEU A 195 8.15 -10.01 -4.42
C LEU A 195 9.55 -9.42 -4.17
N LEU A 196 9.68 -8.47 -3.22
CA LEU A 196 11.00 -7.93 -2.84
C LEU A 196 11.93 -8.99 -2.23
N SER A 197 11.40 -10.10 -1.73
CA SER A 197 12.20 -11.21 -1.23
C SER A 197 13.09 -11.84 -2.32
N LEU A 198 12.71 -11.69 -3.59
CA LEU A 198 13.50 -12.16 -4.74
C LEU A 198 14.84 -11.43 -4.91
N TYR A 199 15.00 -10.25 -4.27
CA TYR A 199 16.28 -9.53 -4.23
C TYR A 199 17.26 -10.08 -3.18
N ASP A 200 16.80 -11.01 -2.31
CA ASP A 200 17.69 -11.69 -1.38
C ASP A 200 18.37 -12.87 -2.09
N PRO A 201 19.72 -12.84 -2.28
CA PRO A 201 20.43 -13.93 -2.95
C PRO A 201 20.33 -15.28 -2.24
N GLY A 202 19.88 -15.30 -1.00
CA GLY A 202 19.68 -16.52 -0.20
C GLY A 202 18.27 -17.13 -0.35
N GLU A 203 17.31 -16.41 -0.89
CA GLU A 203 15.95 -16.91 -1.11
C GLU A 203 15.79 -17.42 -2.55
N GLN A 204 15.44 -18.69 -2.68
CA GLN A 204 15.00 -19.29 -3.95
C GLN A 204 13.49 -19.52 -3.85
N VAL A 205 12.72 -18.64 -4.45
CA VAL A 205 11.26 -18.74 -4.52
C VAL A 205 10.89 -19.03 -5.97
N GLY A 206 10.25 -20.16 -6.21
CA GLY A 206 9.91 -20.64 -7.56
C GLY A 206 8.45 -20.46 -7.92
N THR A 207 7.56 -20.27 -6.92
CA THR A 207 6.11 -20.30 -7.15
C THR A 207 5.35 -19.26 -6.31
N ALA A 208 4.12 -18.95 -6.76
CA ALA A 208 3.17 -18.11 -6.02
C ALA A 208 2.92 -18.62 -4.59
N ALA A 209 2.76 -19.95 -4.44
CA ALA A 209 2.51 -20.56 -3.14
C ALA A 209 3.65 -20.29 -2.13
N GLU A 210 4.90 -20.27 -2.59
CA GLU A 210 6.06 -19.99 -1.76
C GLU A 210 6.21 -18.51 -1.40
N LEU A 211 5.58 -17.61 -2.18
CA LEU A 211 5.53 -16.17 -1.90
C LEU A 211 4.48 -15.80 -0.86
N ILE A 212 3.51 -16.65 -0.57
CA ILE A 212 2.48 -16.36 0.43
C ILE A 212 3.11 -16.37 1.82
N ARG A 213 3.33 -15.19 2.39
CA ARG A 213 3.97 -15.01 3.71
C ARG A 213 2.99 -14.91 4.87
N LYS A 214 1.75 -14.50 4.59
CA LYS A 214 0.71 -14.28 5.61
C LYS A 214 -0.52 -15.12 5.29
N SER A 215 -1.23 -15.54 6.33
CA SER A 215 -2.54 -16.17 6.18
C SER A 215 -3.50 -15.24 5.44
N LEU A 216 -4.30 -15.80 4.56
CA LEU A 216 -5.33 -15.06 3.86
C LEU A 216 -6.36 -14.53 4.87
N ILE A 217 -6.60 -13.23 4.82
CA ILE A 217 -7.67 -12.58 5.58
C ILE A 217 -8.75 -12.16 4.58
N THR A 218 -9.95 -12.67 4.79
CA THR A 218 -11.10 -12.41 3.91
C THR A 218 -12.12 -11.49 4.59
N ALA A 219 -12.96 -10.88 3.79
CA ALA A 219 -14.11 -10.09 4.23
C ALA A 219 -15.37 -10.56 3.53
N ASP A 220 -16.49 -10.52 4.25
CA ASP A 220 -17.82 -10.61 3.68
C ASP A 220 -18.14 -9.26 3.00
N PRO A 221 -18.79 -9.23 1.82
CA PRO A 221 -19.19 -7.99 1.17
C PRO A 221 -20.10 -7.10 2.02
N ASP A 222 -20.87 -7.69 2.92
CA ASP A 222 -21.78 -6.95 3.81
C ASP A 222 -21.13 -6.55 5.15
N LEU A 223 -19.85 -6.91 5.36
CA LEU A 223 -19.08 -6.44 6.51
C LEU A 223 -19.03 -4.91 6.55
N ALA A 224 -19.24 -4.33 7.74
CA ALA A 224 -19.11 -2.87 7.89
C ALA A 224 -17.67 -2.43 7.59
N LEU A 225 -17.54 -1.30 6.91
CA LEU A 225 -16.21 -0.79 6.47
C LEU A 225 -15.28 -0.52 7.65
N ALA A 226 -15.82 -0.11 8.81
CA ALA A 226 -15.07 0.05 10.03
C ALA A 226 -14.52 -1.28 10.58
N ASP A 227 -15.32 -2.36 10.51
CA ASP A 227 -14.87 -3.69 10.95
C ASP A 227 -13.80 -4.24 9.98
N ALA A 228 -13.90 -3.90 8.68
CA ALA A 228 -12.85 -4.22 7.71
C ALA A 228 -11.53 -3.48 8.03
N ALA A 229 -11.61 -2.20 8.42
CA ALA A 229 -10.45 -1.44 8.89
C ALA A 229 -9.81 -2.09 10.12
N ASP A 230 -10.61 -2.49 11.10
CA ASP A 230 -10.17 -3.18 12.31
C ASP A 230 -9.50 -4.53 12.00
N LEU A 231 -10.02 -5.28 11.03
CA LEU A 231 -9.38 -6.52 10.56
C LEU A 231 -8.01 -6.24 9.96
N MET A 232 -7.90 -5.22 9.11
CA MET A 232 -6.62 -4.84 8.51
C MET A 232 -5.59 -4.45 9.57
N ILE A 233 -5.99 -3.67 10.57
CA ILE A 233 -5.11 -3.24 11.67
C ILE A 233 -4.65 -4.43 12.50
N ARG A 234 -5.59 -5.26 12.97
CA ARG A 234 -5.28 -6.41 13.84
C ARG A 234 -4.37 -7.45 13.19
N HIS A 235 -4.50 -7.63 11.88
CA HIS A 235 -3.72 -8.62 11.12
C HIS A 235 -2.52 -7.99 10.40
N GLU A 236 -2.27 -6.70 10.58
CA GLU A 236 -1.19 -5.96 9.93
C GLU A 236 -1.19 -6.17 8.41
N VAL A 237 -2.37 -6.11 7.78
CA VAL A 237 -2.57 -6.22 6.33
C VAL A 237 -3.21 -4.95 5.79
N HIS A 238 -2.90 -4.61 4.54
CA HIS A 238 -3.40 -3.38 3.91
C HIS A 238 -4.58 -3.63 2.95
N ARG A 239 -5.04 -4.88 2.86
CA ARG A 239 -6.16 -5.29 2.01
C ARG A 239 -6.77 -6.60 2.47
N LEU A 240 -8.03 -6.78 2.15
CA LEU A 240 -8.77 -8.01 2.39
C LEU A 240 -9.35 -8.50 1.07
N VAL A 241 -9.29 -9.80 0.85
CA VAL A 241 -10.00 -10.44 -0.26
C VAL A 241 -11.47 -10.54 0.12
N VAL A 242 -12.34 -10.01 -0.72
CA VAL A 242 -13.78 -10.14 -0.53
C VAL A 242 -14.23 -11.43 -1.18
N VAL A 243 -14.83 -12.33 -0.41
CA VAL A 243 -15.30 -13.62 -0.87
C VAL A 243 -16.82 -13.69 -0.87
N ASP A 244 -17.37 -14.47 -1.79
CA ASP A 244 -18.81 -14.73 -1.80
C ASP A 244 -19.17 -15.71 -0.68
N PRO A 245 -19.94 -15.30 0.34
CA PRO A 245 -20.32 -16.17 1.45
C PRO A 245 -21.22 -17.35 1.01
N SER A 246 -21.82 -17.26 -0.18
CA SER A 246 -22.63 -18.33 -0.75
C SER A 246 -21.81 -19.36 -1.56
N ALA A 247 -20.57 -19.01 -1.93
CA ALA A 247 -19.67 -19.89 -2.66
C ALA A 247 -18.94 -20.84 -1.71
N PRO A 248 -19.12 -22.16 -1.84
CA PRO A 248 -18.55 -23.15 -0.91
C PRO A 248 -17.01 -23.18 -0.91
N ASN A 249 -16.38 -22.69 -1.97
CA ASN A 249 -14.94 -22.67 -2.16
C ASN A 249 -14.27 -21.34 -1.74
N GLY A 250 -15.04 -20.33 -1.25
CA GLY A 250 -14.50 -19.03 -0.92
C GLY A 250 -13.97 -18.26 -2.13
N ALA A 251 -14.71 -18.32 -3.25
CA ALA A 251 -14.32 -17.64 -4.49
C ALA A 251 -14.19 -16.13 -4.26
N PRO A 252 -13.08 -15.49 -4.72
CA PRO A 252 -12.88 -14.07 -4.58
C PRO A 252 -13.80 -13.30 -5.55
N ILE A 253 -14.57 -12.35 -5.03
CA ILE A 253 -15.48 -11.48 -5.81
C ILE A 253 -15.01 -10.04 -5.86
N GLY A 254 -13.99 -9.70 -5.10
CA GLY A 254 -13.43 -8.36 -5.05
C GLY A 254 -12.30 -8.24 -4.03
N MET A 255 -11.88 -7.01 -3.84
CA MET A 255 -10.86 -6.65 -2.86
C MET A 255 -11.18 -5.28 -2.27
N VAL A 256 -10.97 -5.12 -0.97
CA VAL A 256 -11.00 -3.82 -0.28
C VAL A 256 -9.64 -3.55 0.34
N SER A 257 -9.17 -2.32 0.24
CA SER A 257 -7.87 -1.88 0.73
C SER A 257 -7.98 -0.69 1.67
N THR A 258 -6.90 -0.39 2.39
CA THR A 258 -6.78 0.84 3.19
C THR A 258 -6.98 2.10 2.34
N SER A 259 -6.62 2.07 1.05
CA SER A 259 -6.86 3.19 0.12
C SER A 259 -8.34 3.45 -0.11
N ASP A 260 -9.16 2.40 -0.19
CA ASP A 260 -10.61 2.52 -0.39
C ASP A 260 -11.27 3.11 0.87
N ILE A 261 -10.79 2.70 2.05
CA ILE A 261 -11.24 3.23 3.35
C ILE A 261 -10.89 4.72 3.46
N VAL A 262 -9.66 5.11 3.14
CA VAL A 262 -9.22 6.52 3.19
C VAL A 262 -9.94 7.37 2.14
N ALA A 263 -10.21 6.84 0.95
CA ALA A 263 -11.00 7.54 -0.06
C ALA A 263 -12.42 7.84 0.44
N GLU A 264 -13.00 6.93 1.22
CA GLU A 264 -14.30 7.15 1.87
C GLU A 264 -14.22 8.21 2.98
N MET A 265 -13.15 8.22 3.79
CA MET A 265 -12.94 9.25 4.83
C MET A 265 -12.85 10.66 4.26
N ALA A 266 -12.37 10.79 3.02
CA ALA A 266 -12.20 12.07 2.33
C ALA A 266 -13.49 12.62 1.70
N GLN A 267 -14.62 11.94 1.81
CA GLN A 267 -15.91 12.42 1.30
C GLN A 267 -16.58 13.33 2.34
N ASP A 268 -17.23 14.43 1.88
CA ASP A 268 -17.89 15.42 2.75
C ASP A 268 -19.04 14.83 3.61
N GLN A 269 -19.53 13.64 3.29
CA GLN A 269 -20.57 12.91 4.02
C GLN A 269 -20.04 11.57 4.57
N SER A 270 -18.76 11.50 4.84
CA SER A 270 -18.16 10.30 5.39
C SER A 270 -18.72 9.97 6.77
N VAL A 271 -19.00 8.69 7.01
CA VAL A 271 -19.38 8.17 8.34
C VAL A 271 -18.33 8.45 9.42
N TRP A 272 -17.12 8.84 9.01
CA TRP A 272 -16.01 9.20 9.88
C TRP A 272 -16.07 10.64 10.39
N GLN A 273 -16.88 11.51 9.76
CA GLN A 273 -17.06 12.91 10.16
C GLN A 273 -18.13 13.07 11.26
N ASP A 274 -19.10 12.15 11.34
CA ASP A 274 -20.24 12.25 12.25
C ASP A 274 -19.96 11.70 13.67
N ALA A 275 -18.76 11.22 13.97
CA ALA A 275 -18.38 10.67 15.27
C ALA A 275 -18.18 11.73 16.38
N GLY A 276 -18.66 12.96 16.19
CA GLY A 276 -18.47 14.12 17.06
C GLY A 276 -19.74 14.88 17.46
N GLY A 277 -20.92 14.27 17.35
CA GLY A 277 -22.19 14.82 17.82
C GLY A 277 -22.63 14.26 19.16
#